data_65cab775c2c6c7a887c31483a40f02aa
#
_entry.id   65cab775c2c6c7a887c31483a40f02aa
#
_cell.length_a   1.000
_cell.length_b   1.000
_cell.length_c   1.000
_cell.angle_alpha   90.00
_cell.angle_beta   90.00
_cell.angle_gamma   90.00
#
_symmetry.space_group_name_H-M   'P 1'
#
loop_
_entity.id
_entity.type
_entity.pdbx_description
1 polymer ?
#
loop_
_entity_poly.entity_id
_entity_poly.type
_entity_poly.pdbx_seq_one_letter_code
_entity_poly.pdbx_strand_id
1 'polypeptide(L)'
;RALEEAGVHAMGRRSYEIMGPHWAASEGPIATAMNEKPKAVFSHTLERAEWEPVEIFGGDLGADIADLKARNDEGTVLVHGGPDFAKSLTRLGLVDEYRLMTVPIAIGAGRSPFEELEEHLKLDVVEEERFRSGALAQILVPKR
;
A
#
# COMPACT_ATOMS: atom_id res chain seq x y z
N ARG A 1 2.50 13.87 0.21
CA ARG A 1 2.24 13.70 -1.23
C ARG A 1 1.43 12.42 -1.51
N ALA A 2 1.93 11.23 -1.15
CA ALA A 2 1.20 9.99 -1.42
C ALA A 2 -0.21 9.96 -0.83
N LEU A 3 -0.37 10.43 0.40
CA LEU A 3 -1.68 10.51 1.08
C LEU A 3 -2.63 11.51 0.40
N GLU A 4 -2.10 12.61 -0.12
CA GLU A 4 -2.90 13.61 -0.84
C GLU A 4 -3.40 13.07 -2.18
N GLU A 5 -2.57 12.31 -2.87
CA GLU A 5 -2.88 11.70 -4.17
C GLU A 5 -3.79 10.47 -4.05
N ALA A 6 -3.90 9.87 -2.86
CA ALA A 6 -4.70 8.68 -2.65
C ALA A 6 -6.19 8.95 -2.77
N GLY A 7 -6.88 8.16 -3.60
CA GLY A 7 -8.34 8.10 -3.66
C GLY A 7 -8.90 7.03 -2.72
N VAL A 8 -8.14 5.98 -2.48
CA VAL A 8 -8.51 4.89 -1.59
C VAL A 8 -7.25 4.29 -0.94
N HIS A 9 -7.36 3.90 0.32
CA HIS A 9 -6.33 3.19 1.07
C HIS A 9 -6.58 1.69 1.01
N ALA A 10 -5.66 0.92 0.43
CA ALA A 10 -5.76 -0.53 0.33
C ALA A 10 -4.79 -1.22 1.29
N MET A 11 -5.22 -2.29 1.93
CA MET A 11 -4.42 -3.01 2.91
C MET A 11 -4.93 -4.43 3.14
N GLY A 12 -4.07 -5.30 3.65
CA GLY A 12 -4.46 -6.60 4.16
C GLY A 12 -5.11 -6.48 5.54
N ARG A 13 -5.70 -7.57 6.00
CA ARG A 13 -6.42 -7.63 7.28
C ARG A 13 -5.59 -7.18 8.48
N ARG A 14 -4.37 -7.72 8.60
CA ARG A 14 -3.51 -7.42 9.76
C ARG A 14 -3.16 -5.93 9.84
N SER A 15 -2.82 -5.32 8.72
CA SER A 15 -2.56 -3.88 8.66
C SER A 15 -3.80 -3.08 9.04
N TYR A 16 -4.97 -3.48 8.56
CA TYR A 16 -6.23 -2.85 8.92
C TYR A 16 -6.51 -2.89 10.42
N GLU A 17 -6.33 -4.05 11.05
CA GLU A 17 -6.55 -4.25 12.49
C GLU A 17 -5.60 -3.43 13.37
N ILE A 18 -4.38 -3.17 12.88
CA ILE A 18 -3.38 -2.34 13.59
C ILE A 18 -3.63 -0.85 13.34
N MET A 19 -3.85 -0.47 12.09
CA MET A 19 -3.98 0.94 11.69
C MET A 19 -5.29 1.58 12.11
N GLY A 20 -6.39 0.82 12.08
CA GLY A 20 -7.72 1.35 12.39
C GLY A 20 -7.81 2.01 13.75
N PRO A 21 -7.51 1.31 14.86
CA PRO A 21 -7.55 1.91 16.19
C PRO A 21 -6.54 3.06 16.35
N HIS A 22 -5.36 2.94 15.76
CA HIS A 22 -4.33 3.97 15.83
C HIS A 22 -4.79 5.29 15.19
N TRP A 23 -5.25 5.26 13.95
CA TRP A 23 -5.67 6.46 13.24
C TRP A 23 -6.99 7.03 13.77
N ALA A 24 -7.93 6.16 14.16
CA ALA A 24 -9.20 6.61 14.76
C ALA A 24 -8.99 7.39 16.06
N ALA A 25 -7.93 7.08 16.81
CA ALA A 25 -7.55 7.79 18.03
C ALA A 25 -6.57 8.94 17.81
N SER A 26 -6.11 9.16 16.58
CA SER A 26 -5.09 10.16 16.24
C SER A 26 -5.72 11.44 15.69
N GLU A 27 -4.99 12.54 15.80
CA GLU A 27 -5.38 13.86 15.28
C GLU A 27 -4.30 14.40 14.34
N GLY A 28 -4.67 15.38 13.51
CA GLY A 28 -3.78 16.06 12.59
C GLY A 28 -4.01 15.69 11.13
N PRO A 29 -3.26 16.31 10.19
CA PRO A 29 -3.49 16.16 8.76
C PRO A 29 -3.36 14.73 8.24
N ILE A 30 -2.42 13.95 8.77
CA ILE A 30 -2.22 12.55 8.38
C ILE A 30 -3.40 11.70 8.86
N ALA A 31 -3.81 11.86 10.12
CA ALA A 31 -4.96 11.16 10.67
C ALA A 31 -6.23 11.50 9.90
N THR A 32 -6.45 12.74 9.55
CA THR A 32 -7.57 13.19 8.72
C THR A 32 -7.56 12.48 7.37
N ALA A 33 -6.43 12.47 6.68
CA ALA A 33 -6.29 11.80 5.38
C ALA A 33 -6.55 10.28 5.47
N MET A 34 -6.14 9.64 6.56
CA MET A 34 -6.36 8.22 6.79
C MET A 34 -7.81 7.90 7.16
N ASN A 35 -8.45 8.74 7.95
CA ASN A 35 -9.80 8.48 8.47
C ASN A 35 -10.91 8.82 7.46
N GLU A 36 -10.77 9.91 6.71
CA GLU A 36 -11.83 10.39 5.82
C GLU A 36 -11.93 9.66 4.49
N LYS A 37 -10.81 9.18 3.96
CA LYS A 37 -10.79 8.50 2.66
C LYS A 37 -11.26 7.05 2.77
N PRO A 38 -11.85 6.49 1.69
CA PRO A 38 -12.26 5.09 1.67
C PRO A 38 -11.09 4.14 1.91
N LYS A 39 -11.36 3.06 2.63
CA LYS A 39 -10.44 1.94 2.85
C LYS A 39 -10.94 0.71 2.11
N ALA A 40 -10.03 -0.03 1.50
CA ALA A 40 -10.28 -1.32 0.89
C ALA A 40 -9.44 -2.37 1.63
N VAL A 41 -10.10 -3.33 2.29
CA VAL A 41 -9.44 -4.38 3.06
C VAL A 41 -9.57 -5.71 2.32
N PHE A 42 -8.43 -6.35 2.06
CA PHE A 42 -8.38 -7.62 1.34
C PHE A 42 -8.21 -8.76 2.33
N SER A 43 -9.28 -9.55 2.50
CA SER A 43 -9.31 -10.66 3.45
C SER A 43 -10.40 -11.67 3.08
N HIS A 44 -10.07 -12.97 3.16
CA HIS A 44 -11.05 -14.04 2.98
C HIS A 44 -11.82 -14.37 4.27
N THR A 45 -11.40 -13.85 5.41
CA THR A 45 -11.92 -14.23 6.73
C THR A 45 -12.55 -13.09 7.51
N LEU A 46 -12.27 -11.84 7.16
CA LEU A 46 -12.84 -10.68 7.84
C LEU A 46 -14.29 -10.49 7.41
N GLU A 47 -15.22 -10.53 8.37
CA GLU A 47 -16.65 -10.38 8.11
C GLU A 47 -17.14 -8.95 8.38
N ARG A 48 -16.49 -8.23 9.30
CA ARG A 48 -16.89 -6.88 9.72
C ARG A 48 -15.67 -5.95 9.77
N ALA A 49 -15.89 -4.72 9.35
CA ALA A 49 -14.89 -3.67 9.39
C ALA A 49 -15.53 -2.41 10.00
N GLU A 50 -14.88 -1.83 11.00
CA GLU A 50 -15.42 -0.72 11.79
C GLU A 50 -14.77 0.64 11.48
N TRP A 51 -13.60 0.63 10.87
CA TRP A 51 -12.90 1.87 10.48
C TRP A 51 -13.42 2.37 9.12
N GLU A 52 -14.57 2.99 9.14
CA GLU A 52 -15.27 3.48 7.96
C GLU A 52 -14.70 4.81 7.43
N PRO A 53 -14.95 5.16 6.13
CA PRO A 53 -15.62 4.31 5.13
C PRO A 53 -14.73 3.15 4.69
N VAL A 54 -15.27 1.95 4.56
CA VAL A 54 -14.51 0.74 4.28
C VAL A 54 -15.31 -0.28 3.48
N GLU A 55 -14.63 -0.98 2.56
CA GLU A 55 -15.16 -2.12 1.81
C GLU A 55 -14.23 -3.31 2.01
N ILE A 56 -14.81 -4.50 2.18
CA ILE A 56 -14.06 -5.77 2.32
C ILE A 56 -14.07 -6.50 0.98
N PHE A 57 -12.89 -6.88 0.51
CA PHE A 57 -12.70 -7.67 -0.70
C PHE A 57 -12.21 -9.07 -0.31
N GLY A 58 -13.00 -10.08 -0.59
CA GLY A 58 -12.69 -11.47 -0.25
C GLY A 58 -12.69 -12.42 -1.46
N GLY A 59 -12.69 -11.90 -2.67
CA GLY A 59 -12.70 -12.66 -3.90
C GLY A 59 -11.30 -12.94 -4.47
N ASP A 60 -11.24 -13.07 -5.79
CA ASP A 60 -9.98 -13.18 -6.51
C ASP A 60 -9.23 -11.85 -6.47
N LEU A 61 -7.99 -11.87 -6.01
CA LEU A 61 -7.20 -10.65 -5.79
C LEU A 61 -7.02 -9.84 -7.07
N GLY A 62 -6.70 -10.47 -8.18
CA GLY A 62 -6.51 -9.78 -9.46
C GLY A 62 -7.79 -9.09 -9.93
N ALA A 63 -8.93 -9.78 -9.84
CA ALA A 63 -10.23 -9.23 -10.21
C ALA A 63 -10.66 -8.10 -9.28
N ASP A 64 -10.47 -8.27 -7.99
CA ASP A 64 -10.81 -7.26 -6.98
C ASP A 64 -9.99 -5.98 -7.14
N ILE A 65 -8.70 -6.10 -7.40
CA ILE A 65 -7.83 -4.94 -7.68
C ILE A 65 -8.22 -4.25 -8.98
N ALA A 66 -8.53 -5.01 -10.04
CA ALA A 66 -8.98 -4.43 -11.30
C ALA A 66 -10.29 -3.65 -11.13
N ASP A 67 -11.23 -4.20 -10.38
CA ASP A 67 -12.50 -3.53 -10.05
C ASP A 67 -12.26 -2.25 -9.24
N LEU A 68 -11.42 -2.32 -8.23
CA LEU A 68 -11.09 -1.16 -7.39
C LEU A 68 -10.43 -0.05 -8.19
N LYS A 69 -9.49 -0.37 -9.07
CA LYS A 69 -8.85 0.59 -9.97
C LYS A 69 -9.86 1.23 -10.92
N ALA A 70 -10.76 0.44 -11.49
CA ALA A 70 -11.78 0.92 -12.43
C ALA A 70 -12.80 1.88 -11.78
N ARG A 71 -13.11 1.66 -10.50
CA ARG A 71 -14.05 2.51 -9.74
C ARG A 71 -13.40 3.74 -9.13
N ASN A 72 -12.06 3.75 -9.01
CA ASN A 72 -11.31 4.83 -8.38
C ASN A 72 -10.83 5.83 -9.44
N ASP A 73 -11.74 6.68 -9.93
CA ASP A 73 -11.46 7.66 -10.98
C ASP A 73 -10.59 8.83 -10.49
N GLU A 74 -10.59 9.08 -9.19
CA GLU A 74 -9.89 10.20 -8.57
C GLU A 74 -8.78 9.72 -7.65
N GLY A 75 -7.53 9.85 -8.10
CA GLY A 75 -6.36 9.54 -7.30
C GLY A 75 -5.86 8.11 -7.46
N THR A 76 -4.94 7.73 -6.59
CA THR A 76 -4.30 6.42 -6.62
C THR A 76 -4.96 5.44 -5.65
N VAL A 77 -4.83 4.14 -5.93
CA VAL A 77 -5.04 3.08 -4.96
C VAL A 77 -3.73 2.96 -4.17
N LEU A 78 -3.68 3.55 -2.98
CA LEU A 78 -2.48 3.57 -2.15
C LEU A 78 -2.45 2.33 -1.24
N VAL A 79 -1.50 1.43 -1.51
CA VAL A 79 -1.32 0.21 -0.72
C VAL A 79 -0.39 0.46 0.46
N HIS A 80 -0.89 0.25 1.67
CA HIS A 80 -0.14 0.40 2.92
C HIS A 80 0.55 -0.91 3.38
N GLY A 81 0.23 -2.03 2.75
CA GLY A 81 0.76 -3.33 3.12
C GLY A 81 -0.31 -4.18 3.83
N GLY A 82 -0.01 -5.22 4.66
CA GLY A 82 1.37 -5.60 5.05
C GLY A 82 2.21 -6.37 4.02
N PRO A 83 3.32 -6.97 4.50
CA PRO A 83 4.31 -7.59 3.62
C PRO A 83 3.74 -8.70 2.74
N ASP A 84 2.88 -9.55 3.26
CA ASP A 84 2.28 -10.64 2.48
C ASP A 84 1.33 -10.11 1.40
N PHE A 85 0.56 -9.09 1.71
CA PHE A 85 -0.32 -8.44 0.74
C PHE A 85 0.49 -7.77 -0.38
N ALA A 86 1.51 -6.99 -0.03
CA ALA A 86 2.40 -6.32 -0.98
C ALA A 86 3.13 -7.34 -1.87
N LYS A 87 3.61 -8.44 -1.29
CA LYS A 87 4.24 -9.54 -2.02
C LYS A 87 3.27 -10.16 -3.03
N SER A 88 2.04 -10.43 -2.63
CA SER A 88 1.02 -11.01 -3.52
C SER A 88 0.72 -10.09 -4.70
N LEU A 89 0.57 -8.79 -4.47
CA LEU A 89 0.35 -7.80 -5.52
C LEU A 89 1.53 -7.74 -6.49
N THR A 90 2.75 -7.76 -5.97
CA THR A 90 3.97 -7.72 -6.77
C THR A 90 4.09 -8.97 -7.66
N ARG A 91 3.87 -10.14 -7.09
CA ARG A 91 3.92 -11.42 -7.83
C ARG A 91 2.89 -11.50 -8.96
N LEU A 92 1.73 -10.91 -8.76
CA LEU A 92 0.66 -10.87 -9.77
C LEU A 92 0.81 -9.73 -10.78
N GLY A 93 1.85 -8.89 -10.66
CA GLY A 93 2.09 -7.77 -11.56
C GLY A 93 1.04 -6.67 -11.47
N LEU A 94 0.42 -6.50 -10.30
CA LEU A 94 -0.68 -5.55 -10.08
C LEU A 94 -0.21 -4.17 -9.60
N VAL A 95 1.07 -4.02 -9.28
CA VAL A 95 1.64 -2.75 -8.79
C VAL A 95 2.14 -1.92 -9.96
N ASP A 96 1.64 -0.70 -10.08
CA ASP A 96 2.03 0.23 -11.13
C ASP A 96 3.22 1.11 -10.71
N GLU A 97 3.36 1.35 -9.40
CA GLU A 97 4.38 2.24 -8.86
C GLU A 97 4.77 1.82 -7.44
N TYR A 98 6.06 1.74 -7.20
CA TYR A 98 6.63 1.51 -5.86
C TYR A 98 7.19 2.81 -5.31
N ARG A 99 6.74 3.21 -4.13
CA ARG A 99 7.28 4.37 -3.40
C ARG A 99 8.05 3.83 -2.20
N LEU A 100 9.36 3.80 -2.33
CA LEU A 100 10.25 3.21 -1.35
C LEU A 100 11.05 4.29 -0.61
N MET A 101 11.22 4.10 0.68
CA MET A 101 12.13 4.91 1.47
C MET A 101 13.17 4.00 2.11
N THR A 102 14.43 4.26 1.77
CA THR A 102 15.57 3.57 2.38
C THR A 102 16.16 4.47 3.47
N VAL A 103 16.16 3.99 4.71
CA VAL A 103 16.77 4.70 5.83
C VAL A 103 18.16 4.12 6.11
N PRO A 104 19.13 4.94 6.57
CA PRO A 104 20.49 4.51 6.77
C PRO A 104 20.66 3.75 8.10
N ILE A 105 19.90 2.65 8.26
CA ILE A 105 19.91 1.78 9.44
C ILE A 105 19.94 0.34 8.97
N ALA A 106 20.84 -0.46 9.53
CA ALA A 106 20.88 -1.89 9.30
C ALA A 106 20.18 -2.63 10.44
N ILE A 107 19.15 -3.39 10.12
CA ILE A 107 18.33 -4.10 11.11
C ILE A 107 18.57 -5.62 11.15
N GLY A 108 19.39 -6.15 10.24
CA GLY A 108 19.82 -7.55 10.22
C GLY A 108 18.81 -8.54 9.67
N ALA A 109 17.52 -8.28 9.71
CA ALA A 109 16.46 -9.14 9.18
C ALA A 109 15.22 -8.30 8.84
N GLY A 110 14.34 -8.83 8.00
CA GLY A 110 13.12 -8.14 7.61
C GLY A 110 12.39 -8.82 6.46
N ARG A 111 11.29 -8.21 6.05
CA ARG A 111 10.44 -8.67 4.94
C ARG A 111 10.51 -7.68 3.78
N SER A 112 10.31 -8.18 2.58
CA SER A 112 10.34 -7.37 1.36
C SER A 112 9.09 -7.67 0.50
N PRO A 113 8.53 -6.66 -0.21
CA PRO A 113 7.48 -6.91 -1.19
C PRO A 113 7.99 -7.69 -2.42
N PHE A 114 9.31 -7.83 -2.55
CA PHE A 114 9.97 -8.52 -3.67
C PHE A 114 10.41 -9.95 -3.37
N GLU A 115 9.98 -10.50 -2.22
CA GLU A 115 10.27 -11.89 -1.86
C GLU A 115 9.60 -12.88 -2.82
N GLU A 116 10.28 -13.99 -3.08
CA GLU A 116 9.73 -15.14 -3.81
C GLU A 116 9.23 -14.80 -5.23
N LEU A 117 9.90 -13.88 -5.91
CA LEU A 117 9.65 -13.63 -7.33
C LEU A 117 10.18 -14.79 -8.18
N GLU A 118 9.37 -15.27 -9.11
CA GLU A 118 9.77 -16.32 -10.05
C GLU A 118 10.77 -15.80 -11.08
N GLU A 119 10.61 -14.53 -11.48
CA GLU A 119 11.50 -13.85 -12.40
C GLU A 119 11.92 -12.49 -11.85
N HIS A 120 13.04 -11.96 -12.32
CA HIS A 120 13.49 -10.64 -11.95
C HIS A 120 12.50 -9.57 -12.43
N LEU A 121 12.08 -8.71 -11.51
CA LEU A 121 11.28 -7.54 -11.83
C LEU A 121 12.21 -6.36 -12.10
N LYS A 122 12.29 -5.94 -13.35
CA LYS A 122 13.08 -4.76 -13.74
C LYS A 122 12.28 -3.51 -13.46
N LEU A 123 12.92 -2.54 -12.83
CA LEU A 123 12.31 -1.28 -12.43
C LEU A 123 13.10 -0.10 -13.01
N ASP A 124 12.39 0.96 -13.37
CA ASP A 124 12.97 2.26 -13.69
C ASP A 124 12.77 3.20 -12.50
N VAL A 125 13.81 3.92 -12.13
CA VAL A 125 13.73 5.01 -11.16
C VAL A 125 13.23 6.25 -11.88
N VAL A 126 12.03 6.71 -11.55
CA VAL A 126 11.42 7.89 -12.19
C VAL A 126 11.54 9.14 -11.35
N GLU A 127 11.71 8.99 -10.04
CA GLU A 127 11.92 10.11 -9.12
C GLU A 127 12.79 9.66 -7.94
N GLU A 128 13.66 10.54 -7.48
CA GLU A 128 14.55 10.26 -6.34
C GLU A 128 14.77 11.54 -5.53
N GLU A 129 14.71 11.42 -4.22
CA GLU A 129 15.02 12.52 -3.29
C GLU A 129 15.84 12.01 -2.11
N ARG A 130 16.95 12.70 -1.84
CA ARG A 130 17.81 12.42 -0.69
C ARG A 130 17.58 13.46 0.40
N PHE A 131 17.29 12.99 1.60
CA PHE A 131 17.05 13.85 2.76
C PHE A 131 18.33 14.07 3.55
N ARG A 132 18.35 15.13 4.37
CA ARG A 132 19.49 15.46 5.25
C ARG A 132 19.79 14.34 6.27
N SER A 133 18.78 13.59 6.66
CA SER A 133 18.92 12.41 7.54
C SER A 133 19.73 11.27 6.91
N GLY A 134 19.98 11.33 5.59
CA GLY A 134 20.56 10.26 4.81
C GLY A 134 19.52 9.31 4.22
N ALA A 135 18.23 9.49 4.54
CA ALA A 135 17.16 8.71 3.92
C ALA A 135 17.06 9.02 2.43
N LEU A 136 16.70 8.00 1.66
CA LEU A 136 16.52 8.08 0.21
C LEU A 136 15.09 7.66 -0.14
N ALA A 137 14.30 8.58 -0.70
CA ALA A 137 12.99 8.29 -1.23
C ALA A 137 13.07 8.08 -2.74
N GLN A 138 12.49 7.00 -3.23
CA GLN A 138 12.49 6.66 -4.66
C GLN A 138 11.09 6.28 -5.12
N ILE A 139 10.74 6.71 -6.32
CA ILE A 139 9.60 6.23 -7.05
C ILE A 139 10.11 5.37 -8.21
N LEU A 140 9.66 4.11 -8.23
CA LEU A 140 10.08 3.09 -9.16
C LEU A 140 8.87 2.56 -9.93
N VAL A 141 9.00 2.38 -11.23
CA VAL A 141 7.94 1.80 -12.05
C VAL A 141 8.44 0.53 -12.75
N PRO A 142 7.60 -0.52 -12.83
CA PRO A 142 7.96 -1.73 -13.57
C PRO A 142 8.23 -1.44 -15.03
N LYS A 143 9.34 -1.99 -15.57
CA LYS A 143 9.59 -2.00 -17.01
C LYS A 143 8.64 -2.96 -17.69
N ARG A 144 7.99 -2.47 -18.68
CA ARG A 144 7.04 -3.26 -19.48
C ARG A 144 7.44 -3.34 -20.92
#